data_dd7969e5472b5866a014953805abd813
#
_entry.id   dd7969e5472b5866a014953805abd813
#
_cell.length_a   1.000
_cell.length_b   1.000
_cell.length_c   1.000
_cell.angle_alpha   90.00
_cell.angle_beta   90.00
_cell.angle_gamma   90.00
#
_symmetry.space_group_name_H-M   'P 1'
#
loop_
_entity.id
_entity.type
_entity.pdbx_description
1 polymer ?
#
loop_
_entity_poly.entity_id
_entity_poly.type
_entity_poly.pdbx_seq_one_letter_code
_entity_poly.pdbx_strand_id
1 'polypeptide(L)'
;MTRLFSLLLISLFTLVICTRTSSMPTSDEETLKNLEMEAAKHSGFSDADVAFQKSILGPRVVSIDPIGHVYDQSQADYEKMIVGIRTANPDAKASTDIHDVKVRISGDTATVTYAGTYTASGFKDPNANVPGAHFVSIDTWQKQSGKWKLIAGAAVSTEPIPAEAYKMPAPGAAN
;
A
#
# COMPACT_ATOMS: atom_id res chain seq x y z
N MET A 1 21.74 -81.67 16.91
CA MET A 1 22.45 -80.88 15.89
C MET A 1 21.46 -79.84 15.35
N THR A 2 21.74 -78.67 15.69
CA THR A 2 20.98 -77.42 15.52
C THR A 2 21.02 -76.92 14.09
N ARG A 3 19.95 -76.50 13.50
CA ARG A 3 19.96 -75.54 12.37
C ARG A 3 18.84 -74.52 12.52
N LEU A 4 19.28 -73.28 12.86
CA LEU A 4 18.52 -72.06 12.82
C LEU A 4 18.04 -71.77 11.37
N PHE A 5 16.78 -71.42 11.24
CA PHE A 5 16.27 -70.70 10.04
C PHE A 5 15.86 -69.31 10.47
N SER A 6 16.69 -68.34 10.13
CA SER A 6 16.40 -66.91 10.22
C SER A 6 15.40 -66.52 9.14
N LEU A 7 14.19 -66.12 9.56
CA LEU A 7 13.23 -65.47 8.69
C LEU A 7 13.53 -63.97 8.68
N LEU A 8 14.03 -63.50 7.53
CA LEU A 8 14.29 -62.09 7.25
C LEU A 8 12.99 -61.43 6.85
N LEU A 9 12.41 -60.64 7.78
CA LEU A 9 11.19 -59.86 7.50
C LEU A 9 11.63 -58.54 6.86
N ILE A 10 11.50 -58.43 5.53
CA ILE A 10 11.73 -57.21 4.80
C ILE A 10 10.49 -56.34 4.95
N SER A 11 10.57 -55.37 5.85
CA SER A 11 9.56 -54.33 6.02
C SER A 11 9.74 -53.28 4.92
N LEU A 12 8.85 -53.29 3.95
CA LEU A 12 8.80 -52.31 2.86
C LEU A 12 8.18 -51.02 3.41
N PHE A 13 9.02 -50.10 3.87
CA PHE A 13 8.58 -48.77 4.21
C PHE A 13 8.30 -47.99 2.95
N THR A 14 7.05 -47.90 2.53
CA THR A 14 6.58 -47.02 1.49
C THR A 14 6.64 -45.58 2.03
N LEU A 15 7.72 -44.84 1.66
CA LEU A 15 7.86 -43.43 1.96
C LEU A 15 6.88 -42.66 1.06
N VAL A 16 5.71 -42.33 1.59
CA VAL A 16 4.80 -41.38 0.94
C VAL A 16 5.43 -40.00 1.05
N ILE A 17 6.15 -39.60 0.00
CA ILE A 17 6.63 -38.24 -0.16
C ILE A 17 5.42 -37.39 -0.50
N CYS A 18 4.75 -36.84 0.54
CA CYS A 18 3.85 -35.72 0.38
C CYS A 18 4.67 -34.52 -0.11
N THR A 19 4.76 -34.34 -1.41
CA THR A 19 5.21 -33.07 -2.00
C THR A 19 4.13 -32.03 -1.70
N ARG A 20 4.19 -31.43 -0.50
CA ARG A 20 3.58 -30.13 -0.29
C ARG A 20 4.35 -29.18 -1.18
N THR A 21 3.72 -28.71 -2.24
CA THR A 21 4.12 -27.47 -2.91
C THR A 21 3.98 -26.34 -1.90
N SER A 22 4.98 -26.20 -1.03
CA SER A 22 5.14 -24.99 -0.22
C SER A 22 5.44 -23.88 -1.23
N SER A 23 4.46 -23.03 -1.51
CA SER A 23 4.79 -21.71 -2.02
C SER A 23 5.84 -21.14 -1.06
N MET A 24 7.04 -20.88 -1.56
CA MET A 24 8.06 -20.23 -0.74
C MET A 24 7.42 -18.95 -0.18
N PRO A 25 7.57 -18.68 1.13
CA PRO A 25 7.02 -17.45 1.69
C PRO A 25 7.63 -16.29 0.90
N THR A 26 6.77 -15.47 0.32
CA THR A 26 7.15 -14.22 -0.33
C THR A 26 8.02 -13.43 0.64
N SER A 27 9.18 -12.95 0.21
CA SER A 27 10.04 -12.13 1.06
C SER A 27 9.29 -10.88 1.51
N ASP A 28 9.61 -10.36 2.68
CA ASP A 28 9.01 -9.10 3.16
C ASP A 28 9.24 -7.95 2.15
N GLU A 29 10.38 -7.94 1.46
CA GLU A 29 10.66 -6.97 0.41
C GLU A 29 9.68 -7.08 -0.77
N GLU A 30 9.45 -8.27 -1.26
CA GLU A 30 8.49 -8.52 -2.35
C GLU A 30 7.06 -8.22 -1.90
N THR A 31 6.72 -8.58 -0.66
CA THR A 31 5.42 -8.24 -0.06
C THR A 31 5.19 -6.74 -0.05
N LEU A 32 6.16 -5.94 0.39
CA LEU A 32 6.05 -4.49 0.44
C LEU A 32 5.98 -3.85 -0.95
N LYS A 33 6.79 -4.32 -1.91
CA LYS A 33 6.68 -3.88 -3.31
C LYS A 33 5.27 -4.12 -3.88
N ASN A 34 4.72 -5.30 -3.64
CA ASN A 34 3.39 -5.64 -4.10
C ASN A 34 2.31 -4.80 -3.40
N LEU A 35 2.44 -4.52 -2.10
CA LEU A 35 1.52 -3.65 -1.37
C LEU A 35 1.50 -2.23 -1.93
N GLU A 36 2.65 -1.65 -2.26
CA GLU A 36 2.73 -0.31 -2.89
C GLU A 36 2.09 -0.30 -4.28
N MET A 37 2.40 -1.30 -5.11
CA MET A 37 1.81 -1.41 -6.44
C MET A 37 0.29 -1.59 -6.40
N GLU A 38 -0.23 -2.38 -5.47
CA GLU A 38 -1.67 -2.53 -5.26
C GLU A 38 -2.28 -1.26 -4.67
N ALA A 39 -1.60 -0.58 -3.73
CA ALA A 39 -2.05 0.70 -3.18
C ALA A 39 -2.21 1.77 -4.27
N ALA A 40 -1.29 1.81 -5.23
CA ALA A 40 -1.37 2.70 -6.39
C ALA A 40 -2.60 2.39 -7.26
N LYS A 41 -2.91 1.11 -7.53
CA LYS A 41 -4.11 0.71 -8.28
C LYS A 41 -5.42 1.10 -7.58
N HIS A 42 -5.39 1.16 -6.25
CA HIS A 42 -6.51 1.53 -5.39
C HIS A 42 -6.43 2.99 -4.90
N SER A 43 -5.87 3.88 -5.70
CA SER A 43 -5.79 5.32 -5.39
C SER A 43 -7.05 6.11 -5.77
N GLY A 44 -8.09 5.43 -6.24
CA GLY A 44 -9.38 6.02 -6.61
C GLY A 44 -10.32 6.26 -5.42
N PHE A 45 -11.60 6.47 -5.73
CA PHE A 45 -12.63 6.83 -4.75
C PHE A 45 -13.74 5.79 -4.61
N SER A 46 -13.61 4.59 -5.20
CA SER A 46 -14.61 3.52 -5.09
C SER A 46 -14.61 2.89 -3.70
N ASP A 47 -15.68 2.16 -3.36
CA ASP A 47 -15.74 1.40 -2.10
C ASP A 47 -14.64 0.32 -2.02
N ALA A 48 -14.25 -0.25 -3.17
CA ALA A 48 -13.16 -1.21 -3.24
C ALA A 48 -11.81 -0.55 -2.94
N ASP A 49 -11.58 0.68 -3.44
CA ASP A 49 -10.36 1.45 -3.17
C ASP A 49 -10.27 1.79 -1.67
N VAL A 50 -11.36 2.31 -1.10
CA VAL A 50 -11.43 2.61 0.34
C VAL A 50 -11.18 1.36 1.18
N ALA A 51 -11.81 0.24 0.85
CA ALA A 51 -11.64 -1.01 1.59
C ALA A 51 -10.18 -1.51 1.54
N PHE A 52 -9.55 -1.45 0.35
CA PHE A 52 -8.15 -1.84 0.22
C PHE A 52 -7.24 -0.92 1.04
N GLN A 53 -7.35 0.40 0.85
CA GLN A 53 -6.53 1.36 1.58
C GLN A 53 -6.67 1.18 3.10
N LYS A 54 -7.88 1.06 3.63
CA LYS A 54 -8.10 0.76 5.06
C LYS A 54 -7.44 -0.53 5.51
N SER A 55 -7.35 -1.53 4.64
CA SER A 55 -6.74 -2.82 4.96
C SER A 55 -5.23 -2.72 5.21
N ILE A 56 -4.55 -1.77 4.57
CA ILE A 56 -3.10 -1.57 4.66
C ILE A 56 -2.70 -0.45 5.62
N LEU A 57 -3.58 0.51 5.90
CA LEU A 57 -3.29 1.59 6.84
C LEU A 57 -3.14 1.07 8.28
N GLY A 58 -2.21 1.67 9.01
CA GLY A 58 -2.13 1.54 10.47
C GLY A 58 -3.34 2.20 11.16
N PRO A 59 -3.44 2.09 12.50
CA PRO A 59 -4.52 2.74 13.25
C PRO A 59 -4.54 4.25 13.07
N ARG A 60 -3.37 4.85 12.94
CA ARG A 60 -3.15 6.25 12.54
C ARG A 60 -2.01 6.32 11.53
N VAL A 61 -2.12 7.25 10.61
CA VAL A 61 -1.11 7.51 9.57
C VAL A 61 -0.82 9.00 9.52
N VAL A 62 0.45 9.34 9.59
CA VAL A 62 0.91 10.71 9.32
C VAL A 62 1.33 10.79 7.86
N SER A 63 0.75 11.71 7.12
CA SER A 63 1.13 11.92 5.72
C SER A 63 1.38 13.39 5.41
N ILE A 64 2.24 13.62 4.43
CA ILE A 64 2.54 14.95 3.90
C ILE A 64 2.26 14.88 2.40
N ASP A 65 1.37 15.75 1.93
CA ASP A 65 1.09 15.87 0.51
C ASP A 65 2.16 16.69 -0.24
N PRO A 66 2.19 16.68 -1.58
CA PRO A 66 3.20 17.40 -2.35
C PRO A 66 3.23 18.92 -2.13
N ILE A 67 2.18 19.51 -1.57
CA ILE A 67 2.11 20.94 -1.28
C ILE A 67 2.38 21.26 0.19
N GLY A 68 2.76 20.26 0.99
CA GLY A 68 3.24 20.42 2.36
C GLY A 68 2.16 20.41 3.43
N HIS A 69 0.92 20.03 3.12
CA HIS A 69 -0.08 19.80 4.15
C HIS A 69 0.24 18.53 4.93
N VAL A 70 0.13 18.61 6.24
CA VAL A 70 0.34 17.50 7.15
C VAL A 70 -1.01 16.96 7.61
N TYR A 71 -1.21 15.67 7.44
CA TYR A 71 -2.38 14.94 7.90
C TYR A 71 -1.97 13.95 8.98
N ASP A 72 -2.75 13.87 10.05
CA ASP A 72 -2.67 12.80 11.05
C ASP A 72 -4.06 12.18 11.16
N GLN A 73 -4.25 11.08 10.43
CA GLN A 73 -5.57 10.50 10.15
C GLN A 73 -5.69 9.09 10.70
N SER A 74 -6.85 8.80 11.29
CA SER A 74 -7.29 7.43 11.51
C SER A 74 -7.87 6.83 10.23
N GLN A 75 -8.06 5.50 10.20
CA GLN A 75 -8.77 4.82 9.10
C GLN A 75 -10.19 5.39 8.90
N ALA A 76 -10.87 5.81 9.97
CA ALA A 76 -12.20 6.40 9.89
C ALA A 76 -12.17 7.82 9.29
N ASP A 77 -11.16 8.62 9.62
CA ASP A 77 -10.98 9.95 9.03
C ASP A 77 -10.68 9.85 7.53
N TYR A 78 -9.82 8.89 7.14
CA TYR A 78 -9.55 8.60 5.74
C TYR A 78 -10.84 8.24 4.97
N GLU A 79 -11.62 7.28 5.48
CA GLU A 79 -12.88 6.88 4.86
C GLU A 79 -13.85 8.06 4.73
N LYS A 80 -14.04 8.85 5.81
CA LYS A 80 -14.88 10.03 5.80
C LYS A 80 -14.43 11.05 4.75
N MET A 81 -13.14 11.28 4.61
CA MET A 81 -12.57 12.17 3.60
C MET A 81 -12.92 11.69 2.19
N ILE A 82 -12.68 10.43 1.86
CA ILE A 82 -12.94 9.88 0.53
C ILE A 82 -14.44 9.88 0.20
N VAL A 83 -15.29 9.51 1.16
CA VAL A 83 -16.76 9.58 1.00
C VAL A 83 -17.21 11.02 0.76
N GLY A 84 -16.62 11.99 1.47
CA GLY A 84 -16.87 13.42 1.25
C GLY A 84 -16.49 13.88 -0.16
N ILE A 85 -15.32 13.51 -0.64
CA ILE A 85 -14.86 13.81 -2.01
C ILE A 85 -15.85 13.26 -3.04
N ARG A 86 -16.20 11.99 -2.94
CA ARG A 86 -17.12 11.30 -3.85
C ARG A 86 -18.52 11.92 -3.82
N THR A 87 -19.02 12.29 -2.65
CA THR A 87 -20.34 12.91 -2.52
C THR A 87 -20.37 14.30 -3.16
N ALA A 88 -19.33 15.09 -2.96
CA ALA A 88 -19.23 16.43 -3.54
C ALA A 88 -18.96 16.38 -5.05
N ASN A 89 -18.24 15.36 -5.53
CA ASN A 89 -17.78 15.20 -6.91
C ASN A 89 -18.07 13.78 -7.42
N PRO A 90 -19.31 13.45 -7.79
CA PRO A 90 -19.71 12.08 -8.16
C PRO A 90 -18.98 11.54 -9.41
N ASP A 91 -18.49 12.43 -10.26
CA ASP A 91 -17.73 12.08 -11.47
C ASP A 91 -16.21 12.05 -11.25
N ALA A 92 -15.76 12.35 -10.04
CA ALA A 92 -14.32 12.38 -9.71
C ALA A 92 -13.69 11.01 -9.88
N LYS A 93 -12.52 11.01 -10.51
CA LYS A 93 -11.65 9.85 -10.70
C LYS A 93 -10.22 10.24 -10.33
N ALA A 94 -9.49 9.32 -9.75
CA ALA A 94 -8.07 9.45 -9.54
C ALA A 94 -7.37 8.13 -9.91
N SER A 95 -6.13 8.24 -10.33
CA SER A 95 -5.26 7.10 -10.57
C SER A 95 -3.81 7.47 -10.27
N THR A 96 -3.07 6.49 -9.81
CA THR A 96 -1.64 6.61 -9.56
C THR A 96 -0.93 5.49 -10.31
N ASP A 97 0.14 5.83 -11.01
CA ASP A 97 1.08 4.87 -11.58
C ASP A 97 2.43 5.06 -10.90
N ILE A 98 3.05 3.96 -10.44
CA ILE A 98 4.33 4.02 -9.72
C ILE A 98 5.39 3.14 -10.36
N HIS A 99 6.64 3.56 -10.21
CA HIS A 99 7.81 2.85 -10.69
C HIS A 99 9.01 3.08 -9.76
N ASP A 100 10.14 2.41 -10.02
CA ASP A 100 11.38 2.53 -9.25
C ASP A 100 11.22 2.25 -7.75
N VAL A 101 10.35 1.30 -7.41
CA VAL A 101 10.05 0.92 -6.02
C VAL A 101 11.27 0.28 -5.37
N LYS A 102 11.78 0.90 -4.31
CA LYS A 102 12.93 0.43 -3.51
C LYS A 102 12.51 0.26 -2.07
N VAL A 103 12.86 -0.88 -1.48
CA VAL A 103 12.50 -1.23 -0.10
C VAL A 103 13.77 -1.34 0.74
N ARG A 104 13.71 -0.81 1.96
CA ARG A 104 14.72 -1.01 3.01
C ARG A 104 14.02 -1.46 4.27
N ILE A 105 14.41 -2.64 4.79
CA ILE A 105 13.82 -3.24 5.98
C ILE A 105 14.82 -3.19 7.14
N SER A 106 14.33 -2.83 8.31
CA SER A 106 15.07 -2.85 9.58
C SER A 106 14.15 -3.40 10.68
N GLY A 107 14.30 -4.70 10.99
CA GLY A 107 13.40 -5.39 11.91
C GLY A 107 11.95 -5.36 11.46
N ASP A 108 11.07 -4.87 12.31
CA ASP A 108 9.64 -4.74 12.03
C ASP A 108 9.26 -3.40 11.37
N THR A 109 10.23 -2.64 10.89
CA THR A 109 10.01 -1.37 10.19
C THR A 109 10.62 -1.43 8.80
N ALA A 110 9.96 -0.82 7.83
CA ALA A 110 10.48 -0.68 6.49
C ALA A 110 10.23 0.74 5.95
N THR A 111 11.13 1.17 5.10
CA THR A 111 10.97 2.38 4.28
C THR A 111 10.88 1.94 2.82
N VAL A 112 9.86 2.44 2.13
CA VAL A 112 9.68 2.24 0.69
C VAL A 112 9.75 3.59 0.00
N THR A 113 10.56 3.68 -1.06
CA THR A 113 10.65 4.88 -1.90
C THR A 113 10.27 4.51 -3.32
N TYR A 114 9.57 5.40 -4.00
CA TYR A 114 9.18 5.23 -5.40
C TYR A 114 8.96 6.57 -6.08
N ALA A 115 8.95 6.55 -7.40
CA ALA A 115 8.48 7.66 -8.23
C ALA A 115 7.12 7.30 -8.83
N GLY A 116 6.34 8.30 -9.21
CA GLY A 116 5.05 8.04 -9.83
C GLY A 116 4.43 9.25 -10.50
N THR A 117 3.29 8.98 -11.11
CA THR A 117 2.43 9.99 -11.73
C THR A 117 1.02 9.88 -11.16
N TYR A 118 0.51 10.98 -10.66
CA TYR A 118 -0.85 11.10 -10.16
C TYR A 118 -1.72 11.83 -11.18
N THR A 119 -2.90 11.31 -11.46
CA THR A 119 -3.90 11.92 -12.35
C THR A 119 -5.23 12.02 -11.62
N ALA A 120 -5.91 13.15 -11.74
CA ALA A 120 -7.25 13.35 -11.20
C ALA A 120 -8.12 14.10 -12.20
N SER A 121 -9.40 13.75 -12.27
CA SER A 121 -10.36 14.36 -13.20
C SER A 121 -11.78 14.28 -12.67
N GLY A 122 -12.71 15.01 -13.27
CA GLY A 122 -14.14 14.98 -12.93
C GLY A 122 -14.48 15.76 -11.66
N PHE A 123 -13.56 16.54 -11.12
CA PHE A 123 -13.84 17.46 -10.03
C PHE A 123 -14.58 18.70 -10.52
N LYS A 124 -15.54 19.20 -9.73
CA LYS A 124 -16.28 20.44 -10.01
C LYS A 124 -15.37 21.66 -9.96
N ASP A 125 -14.41 21.67 -9.05
CA ASP A 125 -13.34 22.67 -9.04
C ASP A 125 -12.32 22.29 -10.13
N PRO A 126 -12.13 23.09 -11.18
CA PRO A 126 -11.17 22.81 -12.24
C PRO A 126 -9.74 22.71 -11.75
N ASN A 127 -9.39 23.39 -10.63
CA ASN A 127 -8.04 23.34 -10.05
C ASN A 127 -7.74 22.02 -9.35
N ALA A 128 -8.76 21.23 -9.02
CA ALA A 128 -8.60 19.89 -8.45
C ALA A 128 -8.39 18.81 -9.54
N ASN A 129 -8.51 19.16 -10.83
CA ASN A 129 -8.22 18.25 -11.92
C ASN A 129 -6.73 18.31 -12.26
N VAL A 130 -6.08 17.16 -12.16
CA VAL A 130 -4.63 17.01 -12.35
C VAL A 130 -4.38 16.14 -13.58
N PRO A 131 -3.89 16.68 -14.70
CA PRO A 131 -3.72 15.92 -15.95
C PRO A 131 -2.55 14.93 -15.91
N GLY A 132 -1.71 15.01 -14.88
CA GLY A 132 -0.57 14.14 -14.63
C GLY A 132 0.50 14.91 -13.88
N ALA A 133 0.61 14.70 -12.57
CA ALA A 133 1.65 15.30 -11.73
C ALA A 133 2.70 14.25 -11.35
N HIS A 134 3.95 14.52 -11.66
CA HIS A 134 5.06 13.64 -11.27
C HIS A 134 5.48 13.91 -9.83
N PHE A 135 5.74 12.84 -9.10
CA PHE A 135 6.16 12.93 -7.71
C PHE A 135 7.17 11.83 -7.36
N VAL A 136 7.87 12.04 -6.25
CA VAL A 136 8.60 10.99 -5.54
C VAL A 136 8.01 10.85 -4.15
N SER A 137 7.96 9.63 -3.63
CA SER A 137 7.40 9.35 -2.31
C SER A 137 8.36 8.55 -1.45
N ILE A 138 8.16 8.69 -0.15
CA ILE A 138 8.76 7.85 0.87
C ILE A 138 7.68 7.42 1.85
N ASP A 139 7.46 6.12 1.96
CA ASP A 139 6.47 5.53 2.84
C ASP A 139 7.15 4.70 3.93
N THR A 140 6.59 4.77 5.13
CA THR A 140 7.07 4.03 6.29
C THR A 140 6.04 2.99 6.68
N TRP A 141 6.49 1.75 6.71
CA TRP A 141 5.71 0.59 7.05
C TRP A 141 6.16 -0.01 8.37
N GLN A 142 5.23 -0.54 9.14
CA GLN A 142 5.49 -1.26 10.39
C GLN A 142 4.78 -2.61 10.37
N LYS A 143 5.47 -3.66 10.80
CA LYS A 143 4.89 -4.99 10.94
C LYS A 143 4.10 -5.07 12.23
N GLN A 144 2.78 -5.19 12.15
CA GLN A 144 1.85 -5.25 13.26
C GLN A 144 1.10 -6.58 13.20
N SER A 145 1.25 -7.43 14.23
CA SER A 145 0.67 -8.77 14.27
C SER A 145 0.97 -9.59 13.01
N GLY A 146 2.21 -9.52 12.53
CA GLY A 146 2.68 -10.26 11.35
C GLY A 146 2.28 -9.67 10.00
N LYS A 147 1.58 -8.52 9.95
CA LYS A 147 1.16 -7.84 8.73
C LYS A 147 1.81 -6.46 8.62
N TRP A 148 2.26 -6.11 7.43
CA TRP A 148 2.76 -4.77 7.15
C TRP A 148 1.62 -3.74 7.11
N LYS A 149 1.82 -2.63 7.80
CA LYS A 149 0.88 -1.50 7.89
C LYS A 149 1.60 -0.20 7.58
N LEU A 150 1.02 0.61 6.72
CA LEU A 150 1.48 1.96 6.43
C LEU A 150 1.20 2.86 7.64
N ILE A 151 2.23 3.49 8.17
CA ILE A 151 2.14 4.37 9.36
C ILE A 151 2.52 5.81 9.07
N ALA A 152 3.30 6.05 8.03
CA ALA A 152 3.62 7.40 7.58
C ALA A 152 3.94 7.41 6.08
N GLY A 153 3.72 8.55 5.42
CA GLY A 153 4.11 8.75 4.03
C GLY A 153 4.34 10.24 3.73
N ALA A 154 5.25 10.51 2.80
CA ALA A 154 5.47 11.86 2.31
C ALA A 154 5.71 11.83 0.80
N ALA A 155 4.99 12.66 0.06
CA ALA A 155 5.20 12.85 -1.36
C ALA A 155 5.73 14.25 -1.65
N VAL A 156 6.63 14.34 -2.64
CA VAL A 156 7.19 15.61 -3.11
C VAL A 156 6.95 15.71 -4.61
N SER A 157 6.34 16.82 -5.05
CA SER A 157 6.22 17.11 -6.48
C SER A 157 7.59 17.30 -7.09
N THR A 158 7.82 16.75 -8.28
CA THR A 158 9.03 17.00 -9.07
C THR A 158 8.87 18.18 -10.03
N GLU A 159 7.68 18.77 -10.06
CA GLU A 159 7.33 19.93 -10.87
C GLU A 159 7.08 21.16 -9.99
N PRO A 160 7.24 22.38 -10.54
CA PRO A 160 6.89 23.58 -9.83
C PRO A 160 5.41 23.55 -9.39
N ILE A 161 5.16 23.75 -8.11
CA ILE A 161 3.80 23.80 -7.57
C ILE A 161 3.28 25.24 -7.78
N PRO A 162 2.12 25.42 -8.44
CA PRO A 162 1.53 26.75 -8.60
C PRO A 162 1.27 27.41 -7.23
N ALA A 163 1.54 28.72 -7.12
CA ALA A 163 1.36 29.46 -5.87
C ALA A 163 -0.07 29.39 -5.33
N GLU A 164 -1.05 29.21 -6.20
CA GLU A 164 -2.46 29.02 -5.85
C GLU A 164 -2.73 27.72 -5.08
N ALA A 165 -1.96 26.68 -5.35
CA ALA A 165 -2.10 25.39 -4.67
C ALA A 165 -1.83 25.50 -3.17
N TYR A 166 -0.90 26.38 -2.77
CA TYR A 166 -0.60 26.62 -1.35
C TYR A 166 -1.72 27.36 -0.59
N LYS A 167 -2.69 27.90 -1.31
CA LYS A 167 -3.83 28.62 -0.72
C LYS A 167 -5.03 27.71 -0.51
N MET A 168 -5.01 26.51 -1.07
CA MET A 168 -6.09 25.54 -0.89
C MET A 168 -6.05 25.00 0.55
N PRO A 169 -7.19 24.95 1.25
CA PRO A 169 -7.24 24.30 2.54
C PRO A 169 -6.95 22.80 2.39
N ALA A 170 -6.30 22.21 3.38
CA ALA A 170 -6.10 20.77 3.41
C ALA A 170 -7.45 20.06 3.26
N PRO A 171 -7.54 18.99 2.43
CA PRO A 171 -8.75 18.20 2.33
C PRO A 171 -9.21 17.72 3.71
N GLY A 172 -10.43 18.08 4.12
CA GLY A 172 -10.97 17.77 5.45
C GLY A 172 -10.83 18.88 6.49
N ALA A 173 -10.19 20.01 6.20
CA ALA A 173 -10.24 21.23 7.00
C ALA A 173 -11.56 22.00 6.71
N ALA A 174 -12.71 21.33 6.84
CA ALA A 174 -13.99 22.03 6.88
C ALA A 174 -14.19 22.55 8.30
N ASN A 175 -14.37 23.88 8.42
CA ASN A 175 -14.75 24.59 9.65
C ASN A 175 -16.01 24.01 10.28
#